data_a73ac274df815bf0ae72fd95d8781875
#
_entry.id   a73ac274df815bf0ae72fd95d8781875
#
_cell.length_a   1.000
_cell.length_b   1.000
_cell.length_c   1.000
_cell.angle_alpha   90.00
_cell.angle_beta   90.00
_cell.angle_gamma   90.00
#
_symmetry.space_group_name_H-M   'P 1'
#
loop_
_entity.id
_entity.type
_entity.pdbx_description
1 polymer ?
#
loop_
_entity_poly.entity_id
_entity_poly.type
_entity_poly.pdbx_seq_one_letter_code
_entity_poly.pdbx_strand_id
1 'polypeptide(L)'
;MSTLISAAQVEAAKAQLRIDHLENASIRQLVMLINQLESDSGQSFVRMELGVPGLAPAQSAINAEKVVLDSIKVTQYPALNGTAELREALSAYFKAFMNVEIEADNCVPTAGSMQASLATFWLVSQLHPKRKKILFLDPSFSTQMQQCRSLGIEFERVDVFDAKPRNVMGLVRERLATGEFAALLYSNPSNPVWNCLTRDELEGLGALCDEFDCIAMEDLAYFGMDFREDYSVPNQAPFPPSIRHYTDNCVLLFSGSKLFNYAGQRTGAMLVPSRIMDKNSEHLATRFGHTLFRHALLFGVIQTTTAGLCQSAQAGFEAALRAMLSGQWVPLKDARAYEQRAQKLKALMLKNGFELLYDEDNGTPIADGFYFAFGHPAYPERGLAEALLHFGISATPLTDSGANQKQGLRACVGLMTEQDLSEIAGRLEQFAAAHG
;
A
#
# COMPACT_ATOMS: atom_id res chain seq x y z
N MET A 1 11.87 27.46 -25.17
CA MET A 1 11.99 26.06 -25.68
C MET A 1 10.60 25.55 -25.96
N SER A 2 10.38 24.74 -27.01
CA SER A 2 9.08 24.12 -27.25
C SER A 2 8.89 22.96 -26.26
N THR A 3 7.80 22.99 -25.50
CA THR A 3 7.37 21.87 -24.66
C THR A 3 6.81 20.73 -25.53
N LEU A 4 6.90 19.49 -25.05
CA LEU A 4 6.35 18.32 -25.75
C LEU A 4 4.82 18.38 -25.82
N ILE A 5 4.21 18.85 -24.74
CA ILE A 5 2.74 19.01 -24.61
C ILE A 5 2.45 20.49 -24.37
N SER A 6 1.62 21.08 -25.21
CA SER A 6 1.24 22.48 -25.09
C SER A 6 0.24 22.71 -23.94
N ALA A 7 0.22 23.93 -23.40
CA ALA A 7 -0.76 24.31 -22.36
C ALA A 7 -2.21 24.13 -22.86
N ALA A 8 -2.48 24.43 -24.14
CA ALA A 8 -3.81 24.25 -24.72
C ALA A 8 -4.26 22.77 -24.71
N GLN A 9 -3.35 21.83 -24.97
CA GLN A 9 -3.66 20.39 -24.91
C GLN A 9 -3.97 19.95 -23.48
N VAL A 10 -3.15 20.39 -22.50
CA VAL A 10 -3.37 20.06 -21.08
C VAL A 10 -4.74 20.59 -20.61
N GLU A 11 -5.04 21.87 -20.87
CA GLU A 11 -6.32 22.48 -20.49
C GLU A 11 -7.53 21.82 -21.18
N ALA A 12 -7.41 21.49 -22.47
CA ALA A 12 -8.47 20.79 -23.19
C ALA A 12 -8.76 19.40 -22.58
N ALA A 13 -7.73 18.62 -22.26
CA ALA A 13 -7.87 17.30 -21.67
C ALA A 13 -8.42 17.38 -20.23
N LYS A 14 -7.96 18.34 -19.42
CA LYS A 14 -8.49 18.62 -18.07
C LYS A 14 -9.99 18.95 -18.13
N ALA A 15 -10.40 19.85 -19.02
CA ALA A 15 -11.78 20.27 -19.18
C ALA A 15 -12.68 19.08 -19.58
N GLN A 16 -12.23 18.24 -20.53
CA GLN A 16 -12.95 17.05 -20.96
C GLN A 16 -13.19 16.05 -19.83
N LEU A 17 -12.21 15.89 -18.94
CA LEU A 17 -12.26 14.98 -17.79
C LEU A 17 -12.81 15.63 -16.51
N ARG A 18 -13.19 16.92 -16.56
CA ARG A 18 -13.67 17.71 -15.42
C ARG A 18 -12.68 17.72 -14.26
N ILE A 19 -11.41 17.95 -14.56
CA ILE A 19 -10.33 18.07 -13.58
C ILE A 19 -10.00 19.57 -13.47
N ASP A 20 -10.39 20.19 -12.36
CA ASP A 20 -10.11 21.62 -12.13
C ASP A 20 -8.65 21.82 -11.71
N HIS A 21 -8.16 20.99 -10.78
CA HIS A 21 -6.79 21.03 -10.25
C HIS A 21 -6.20 19.63 -10.17
N LEU A 22 -5.01 19.44 -10.74
CA LEU A 22 -4.32 18.13 -10.75
C LEU A 22 -3.98 17.63 -9.35
N GLU A 23 -3.71 18.52 -8.42
CA GLU A 23 -3.40 18.19 -7.03
C GLU A 23 -4.56 17.48 -6.31
N ASN A 24 -5.77 17.65 -6.80
CA ASN A 24 -6.98 17.01 -6.25
C ASN A 24 -7.46 15.82 -7.10
N ALA A 25 -6.76 15.53 -8.20
CA ALA A 25 -7.12 14.43 -9.08
C ALA A 25 -6.79 13.08 -8.43
N SER A 26 -7.76 12.17 -8.44
CA SER A 26 -7.50 10.78 -8.07
C SER A 26 -6.49 10.14 -9.02
N ILE A 27 -5.80 9.10 -8.59
CA ILE A 27 -4.85 8.34 -9.44
C ILE A 27 -5.53 7.89 -10.75
N ARG A 28 -6.81 7.50 -10.70
CA ARG A 28 -7.56 7.11 -11.91
C ARG A 28 -7.79 8.25 -12.86
N GLN A 29 -8.16 9.44 -12.37
CA GLN A 29 -8.32 10.63 -13.20
C GLN A 29 -6.99 11.03 -13.82
N LEU A 30 -5.90 10.96 -13.07
CA LEU A 30 -4.56 11.24 -13.61
C LEU A 30 -4.19 10.25 -14.73
N VAL A 31 -4.43 8.96 -14.54
CA VAL A 31 -4.21 7.94 -15.59
C VAL A 31 -5.05 8.24 -16.84
N MET A 32 -6.32 8.61 -16.68
CA MET A 32 -7.18 8.98 -17.82
C MET A 32 -6.66 10.23 -18.54
N LEU A 33 -6.20 11.23 -17.79
CA LEU A 33 -5.61 12.45 -18.35
C LEU A 33 -4.36 12.14 -19.18
N ILE A 34 -3.45 11.33 -18.65
CA ILE A 34 -2.23 10.95 -19.37
C ILE A 34 -2.56 10.18 -20.64
N ASN A 35 -3.47 9.19 -20.55
CA ASN A 35 -3.90 8.43 -21.74
C ASN A 35 -4.51 9.35 -22.82
N GLN A 36 -5.29 10.36 -22.42
CA GLN A 36 -5.85 11.35 -23.35
C GLN A 36 -4.76 12.20 -23.99
N LEU A 37 -3.81 12.70 -23.18
CA LEU A 37 -2.69 13.50 -23.69
C LEU A 37 -1.78 12.72 -24.64
N GLU A 38 -1.50 11.45 -24.36
CA GLU A 38 -0.75 10.55 -25.26
C GLU A 38 -1.50 10.37 -26.59
N SER A 39 -2.82 10.13 -26.53
CA SER A 39 -3.66 9.95 -27.72
C SER A 39 -3.73 11.22 -28.59
N ASP A 40 -3.88 12.39 -27.98
CA ASP A 40 -4.08 13.66 -28.68
C ASP A 40 -2.78 14.25 -29.24
N SER A 41 -1.66 14.01 -28.57
CA SER A 41 -0.36 14.56 -28.96
C SER A 41 0.49 13.62 -29.79
N GLY A 42 0.24 12.30 -29.70
CA GLY A 42 1.12 11.26 -30.25
C GLY A 42 2.46 11.12 -29.51
N GLN A 43 2.60 11.77 -28.35
CA GLN A 43 3.81 11.72 -27.51
C GLN A 43 3.62 10.72 -26.38
N SER A 44 4.62 9.87 -26.10
CA SER A 44 4.63 8.99 -24.94
C SER A 44 4.99 9.76 -23.67
N PHE A 45 4.50 9.31 -22.52
CA PHE A 45 4.88 9.82 -21.20
C PHE A 45 5.81 8.85 -20.48
N VAL A 46 6.75 9.38 -19.70
CA VAL A 46 7.42 8.61 -18.65
C VAL A 46 6.49 8.60 -17.44
N ARG A 47 5.89 7.44 -17.19
CA ARG A 47 4.74 7.27 -16.30
C ARG A 47 5.17 6.84 -14.90
N MET A 48 5.27 7.78 -13.97
CA MET A 48 5.60 7.53 -12.56
C MET A 48 4.38 7.54 -11.64
N GLU A 49 3.19 7.82 -12.15
CA GLU A 49 1.95 7.80 -11.36
C GLU A 49 1.42 6.38 -11.11
N LEU A 50 1.81 5.40 -11.94
CA LEU A 50 1.30 4.04 -11.89
C LEU A 50 2.00 3.19 -10.80
N GLY A 51 1.30 2.95 -9.70
CA GLY A 51 1.78 2.06 -8.63
C GLY A 51 1.61 0.56 -8.98
N VAL A 52 2.11 0.11 -10.14
CA VAL A 52 1.95 -1.26 -10.65
C VAL A 52 3.30 -1.98 -10.66
N PRO A 53 3.38 -3.27 -10.24
CA PRO A 53 4.60 -4.06 -10.34
C PRO A 53 4.92 -4.38 -11.81
N GLY A 54 6.20 -4.42 -12.15
CA GLY A 54 6.68 -4.67 -13.52
C GLY A 54 7.52 -5.95 -13.67
N LEU A 55 7.51 -6.83 -12.66
CA LEU A 55 8.23 -8.11 -12.70
C LEU A 55 7.24 -9.28 -12.92
N ALA A 56 7.77 -10.44 -13.30
CA ALA A 56 6.95 -11.62 -13.53
C ALA A 56 6.52 -12.27 -12.19
N PRO A 57 5.30 -12.84 -12.10
CA PRO A 57 4.90 -13.67 -10.98
C PRO A 57 5.59 -15.05 -11.05
N ALA A 58 5.50 -15.84 -9.96
CA ALA A 58 5.99 -17.21 -9.95
C ALA A 58 5.30 -18.05 -11.04
N GLN A 59 6.06 -18.80 -11.82
CA GLN A 59 5.50 -19.71 -12.84
C GLN A 59 4.65 -20.82 -12.20
N SER A 60 5.02 -21.26 -10.98
CA SER A 60 4.23 -22.20 -10.17
C SER A 60 2.82 -21.68 -9.87
N ALA A 61 2.68 -20.37 -9.61
CA ALA A 61 1.37 -19.75 -9.40
C ALA A 61 0.49 -19.82 -10.65
N ILE A 62 1.03 -19.44 -11.81
CA ILE A 62 0.33 -19.52 -13.10
C ILE A 62 -0.10 -20.97 -13.40
N ASN A 63 0.77 -21.93 -13.15
CA ASN A 63 0.48 -23.34 -13.40
C ASN A 63 -0.62 -23.87 -12.46
N ALA A 64 -0.58 -23.52 -11.19
CA ALA A 64 -1.61 -23.89 -10.21
C ALA A 64 -2.99 -23.35 -10.60
N GLU A 65 -3.08 -22.08 -11.05
CA GLU A 65 -4.34 -21.54 -11.56
C GLU A 65 -4.90 -22.32 -12.73
N LYS A 66 -4.05 -22.64 -13.73
CA LYS A 66 -4.48 -23.44 -14.89
C LYS A 66 -5.06 -24.79 -14.49
N VAL A 67 -4.45 -25.48 -13.52
CA VAL A 67 -4.96 -26.76 -13.02
C VAL A 67 -6.37 -26.61 -12.42
N VAL A 68 -6.63 -25.54 -11.67
CA VAL A 68 -7.96 -25.29 -11.12
C VAL A 68 -8.96 -24.93 -12.23
N LEU A 69 -8.55 -24.11 -13.20
CA LEU A 69 -9.40 -23.73 -14.34
C LEU A 69 -9.82 -24.92 -15.20
N ASP A 70 -8.97 -25.95 -15.29
CA ASP A 70 -9.25 -27.21 -16.00
C ASP A 70 -10.06 -28.21 -15.14
N SER A 71 -10.49 -27.84 -13.93
CA SER A 71 -11.19 -28.72 -12.99
C SER A 71 -12.62 -28.27 -12.73
N ILE A 72 -13.43 -29.19 -12.17
CA ILE A 72 -14.81 -28.92 -11.74
C ILE A 72 -14.88 -27.85 -10.62
N LYS A 73 -13.78 -27.56 -9.93
CA LYS A 73 -13.74 -26.58 -8.83
C LYS A 73 -14.21 -25.18 -9.26
N VAL A 74 -14.06 -24.82 -10.54
CA VAL A 74 -14.52 -23.51 -11.07
C VAL A 74 -16.04 -23.30 -10.98
N THR A 75 -16.81 -24.36 -10.86
CA THR A 75 -18.27 -24.31 -10.75
C THR A 75 -18.77 -24.21 -9.30
N GLN A 76 -17.88 -24.33 -8.32
CA GLN A 76 -18.23 -24.42 -6.90
C GLN A 76 -17.90 -23.11 -6.19
N TYR A 77 -18.79 -22.69 -5.29
CA TYR A 77 -18.47 -21.58 -4.39
C TYR A 77 -17.27 -21.93 -3.50
N PRO A 78 -16.32 -21.00 -3.29
CA PRO A 78 -15.22 -21.21 -2.35
C PRO A 78 -15.73 -21.18 -0.90
N ALA A 79 -14.95 -21.76 0.02
CA ALA A 79 -15.15 -21.55 1.44
C ALA A 79 -14.93 -20.07 1.78
N LEU A 80 -15.74 -19.52 2.68
CA LEU A 80 -15.68 -18.10 3.06
C LEU A 80 -14.31 -17.71 3.68
N ASN A 81 -13.73 -18.63 4.43
CA ASN A 81 -12.40 -18.47 5.04
C ASN A 81 -11.25 -18.96 4.14
N GLY A 82 -11.52 -19.25 2.86
CA GLY A 82 -10.54 -19.78 1.93
C GLY A 82 -10.19 -21.27 2.11
N THR A 83 -9.34 -21.78 1.22
CA THR A 83 -8.88 -23.19 1.28
C THR A 83 -7.95 -23.40 2.49
N ALA A 84 -7.98 -24.62 3.06
CA ALA A 84 -7.11 -24.97 4.19
C ALA A 84 -5.64 -24.85 3.80
N GLU A 85 -5.30 -25.29 2.61
CA GLU A 85 -3.95 -25.28 2.07
C GLU A 85 -3.38 -23.86 1.96
N LEU A 86 -4.18 -22.87 1.52
CA LEU A 86 -3.74 -21.48 1.46
C LEU A 86 -3.58 -20.89 2.87
N ARG A 87 -4.49 -21.18 3.80
CA ARG A 87 -4.39 -20.69 5.18
C ARG A 87 -3.14 -21.24 5.89
N GLU A 88 -2.84 -22.53 5.72
CA GLU A 88 -1.61 -23.15 6.21
C GLU A 88 -0.36 -22.55 5.59
N ALA A 89 -0.37 -22.30 4.25
CA ALA A 89 0.75 -21.65 3.57
C ALA A 89 0.97 -20.22 4.06
N LEU A 90 -0.09 -19.45 4.33
CA LEU A 90 -0.01 -18.11 4.93
C LEU A 90 0.60 -18.16 6.33
N SER A 91 0.10 -19.05 7.22
CA SER A 91 0.64 -19.24 8.57
C SER A 91 2.13 -19.59 8.53
N ALA A 92 2.52 -20.56 7.70
CA ALA A 92 3.91 -20.97 7.52
C ALA A 92 4.78 -19.83 6.97
N TYR A 93 4.27 -19.04 6.03
CA TYR A 93 4.97 -17.91 5.44
C TYR A 93 5.30 -16.83 6.48
N PHE A 94 4.33 -16.43 7.29
CA PHE A 94 4.55 -15.42 8.32
C PHE A 94 5.50 -15.91 9.42
N LYS A 95 5.44 -17.19 9.77
CA LYS A 95 6.44 -17.79 10.67
C LYS A 95 7.83 -17.73 10.07
N ALA A 96 7.97 -18.11 8.79
CA ALA A 96 9.28 -18.22 8.15
C ALA A 96 9.92 -16.87 7.80
N PHE A 97 9.14 -15.88 7.33
CA PHE A 97 9.68 -14.61 6.83
C PHE A 97 9.49 -13.41 7.78
N MET A 98 8.69 -13.55 8.82
CA MET A 98 8.44 -12.47 9.80
C MET A 98 8.71 -12.91 11.25
N ASN A 99 8.91 -14.20 11.48
CA ASN A 99 8.99 -14.80 12.83
C ASN A 99 7.75 -14.49 13.69
N VAL A 100 6.58 -14.51 13.07
CA VAL A 100 5.29 -14.26 13.69
C VAL A 100 4.42 -15.51 13.61
N GLU A 101 3.87 -15.94 14.74
CA GLU A 101 2.95 -17.07 14.82
C GLU A 101 1.51 -16.56 14.72
N ILE A 102 0.79 -17.06 13.72
CA ILE A 102 -0.65 -16.87 13.54
C ILE A 102 -1.23 -18.21 13.11
N GLU A 103 -2.25 -18.67 13.82
CA GLU A 103 -2.94 -19.92 13.52
C GLU A 103 -3.55 -19.88 12.10
N ALA A 104 -3.51 -20.99 11.38
CA ALA A 104 -4.04 -21.05 10.01
C ALA A 104 -5.52 -20.63 9.94
N ASP A 105 -6.34 -20.95 10.95
CA ASP A 105 -7.74 -20.56 11.03
C ASP A 105 -7.96 -19.04 11.25
N ASN A 106 -6.90 -18.34 11.59
CA ASN A 106 -6.86 -16.89 11.78
C ASN A 106 -6.27 -16.15 10.56
N CYS A 107 -5.88 -16.87 9.51
CA CYS A 107 -5.47 -16.36 8.22
C CYS A 107 -6.68 -16.40 7.27
N VAL A 108 -7.27 -15.27 6.95
CA VAL A 108 -8.48 -15.18 6.10
C VAL A 108 -8.10 -14.61 4.74
N PRO A 109 -8.08 -15.42 3.66
CA PRO A 109 -7.86 -14.95 2.30
C PRO A 109 -8.90 -13.91 1.87
N THR A 110 -8.44 -12.88 1.16
CA THR A 110 -9.26 -11.75 0.71
C THR A 110 -8.95 -11.35 -0.73
N ALA A 111 -9.87 -10.64 -1.37
CA ALA A 111 -9.67 -10.06 -2.70
C ALA A 111 -8.70 -8.86 -2.64
N GLY A 112 -7.43 -9.16 -2.38
CA GLY A 112 -6.36 -8.21 -2.09
C GLY A 112 -6.48 -7.58 -0.71
N SER A 113 -5.44 -6.85 -0.29
CA SER A 113 -5.47 -6.08 0.98
C SER A 113 -6.57 -5.02 1.01
N MET A 114 -7.14 -4.66 -0.14
CA MET A 114 -8.27 -3.72 -0.23
C MET A 114 -9.55 -4.26 0.39
N GLN A 115 -9.86 -5.55 0.19
CA GLN A 115 -10.99 -6.17 0.90
C GLN A 115 -10.65 -6.36 2.38
N ALA A 116 -9.40 -6.71 2.68
CA ALA A 116 -8.92 -6.84 4.06
C ALA A 116 -9.10 -5.52 4.85
N SER A 117 -8.65 -4.38 4.28
CA SER A 117 -8.82 -3.07 4.93
C SER A 117 -10.30 -2.67 5.07
N LEU A 118 -11.10 -2.85 4.01
CA LEU A 118 -12.55 -2.58 4.05
C LEU A 118 -13.24 -3.37 5.17
N ALA A 119 -12.97 -4.68 5.23
CA ALA A 119 -13.54 -5.56 6.24
C ALA A 119 -13.13 -5.15 7.65
N THR A 120 -11.85 -4.83 7.84
CA THR A 120 -11.33 -4.40 9.13
C THR A 120 -11.97 -3.09 9.57
N PHE A 121 -11.98 -2.06 8.73
CA PHE A 121 -12.63 -0.77 9.04
C PHE A 121 -14.08 -0.96 9.46
N TRP A 122 -14.81 -1.74 8.68
CA TRP A 122 -16.25 -1.96 8.94
C TRP A 122 -16.48 -2.65 10.27
N LEU A 123 -15.71 -3.69 10.60
CA LEU A 123 -15.83 -4.44 11.83
C LEU A 123 -15.38 -3.65 13.06
N VAL A 124 -14.18 -3.07 13.03
CA VAL A 124 -13.60 -2.42 14.20
C VAL A 124 -14.41 -1.19 14.62
N SER A 125 -14.98 -0.44 13.66
CA SER A 125 -15.86 0.70 13.95
C SER A 125 -17.19 0.30 14.62
N GLN A 126 -17.53 -0.99 14.66
CA GLN A 126 -18.74 -1.53 15.29
C GLN A 126 -18.46 -2.33 16.56
N LEU A 127 -17.20 -2.48 16.98
CA LEU A 127 -16.87 -3.23 18.20
C LEU A 127 -17.28 -2.51 19.48
N HIS A 128 -17.34 -1.19 19.47
CA HIS A 128 -17.61 -0.39 20.67
C HIS A 128 -18.57 0.78 20.37
N PRO A 129 -19.45 1.15 21.30
CA PRO A 129 -20.45 2.20 21.05
C PRO A 129 -19.83 3.61 20.84
N LYS A 130 -18.67 3.89 21.44
CA LYS A 130 -18.02 5.23 21.40
C LYS A 130 -16.80 5.26 20.51
N ARG A 131 -15.96 4.21 20.51
CA ARG A 131 -14.74 4.13 19.68
C ARG A 131 -15.09 3.68 18.29
N LYS A 132 -15.18 4.61 17.35
CA LYS A 132 -15.61 4.34 15.97
C LYS A 132 -14.70 4.95 14.91
N LYS A 133 -13.89 5.95 15.29
CA LYS A 133 -12.97 6.63 14.37
C LYS A 133 -11.75 5.78 14.03
N ILE A 134 -11.19 6.03 12.86
CA ILE A 134 -9.91 5.48 12.42
C ILE A 134 -8.86 6.59 12.43
N LEU A 135 -7.69 6.33 13.00
CA LEU A 135 -6.54 7.21 12.94
C LEU A 135 -5.60 6.75 11.81
N PHE A 136 -5.37 7.58 10.81
CA PHE A 136 -4.38 7.34 9.78
C PHE A 136 -3.04 7.96 10.18
N LEU A 137 -1.99 7.14 10.21
CA LEU A 137 -0.61 7.61 10.37
C LEU A 137 -0.08 7.93 8.97
N ASP A 138 -0.19 9.20 8.61
CA ASP A 138 0.12 9.70 7.28
C ASP A 138 1.62 9.99 7.06
N PRO A 139 2.06 10.15 5.82
CA PRO A 139 1.32 9.98 4.56
C PRO A 139 0.91 8.54 4.30
N SER A 140 -0.35 8.33 3.87
CA SER A 140 -0.92 7.00 3.67
C SER A 140 -1.74 6.87 2.38
N PHE A 141 -2.18 5.65 2.06
CA PHE A 141 -2.84 5.34 0.80
C PHE A 141 -4.28 5.88 0.78
N SER A 142 -4.54 6.91 -0.04
CA SER A 142 -5.80 7.66 -0.09
C SER A 142 -7.05 6.81 -0.35
N THR A 143 -6.92 5.67 -1.03
CA THR A 143 -8.05 4.78 -1.29
C THR A 143 -8.63 4.17 -0.01
N GLN A 144 -7.82 3.96 1.03
CA GLN A 144 -8.30 3.47 2.33
C GLN A 144 -9.16 4.52 3.05
N MET A 145 -8.83 5.80 2.92
CA MET A 145 -9.69 6.89 3.41
C MET A 145 -11.01 6.94 2.63
N GLN A 146 -10.96 6.68 1.31
CA GLN A 146 -12.18 6.58 0.51
C GLN A 146 -13.07 5.41 0.96
N GLN A 147 -12.50 4.29 1.41
CA GLN A 147 -13.26 3.21 2.03
C GLN A 147 -13.99 3.67 3.30
N CYS A 148 -13.31 4.41 4.18
CA CYS A 148 -13.94 4.99 5.38
C CYS A 148 -15.11 5.92 4.99
N ARG A 149 -14.92 6.83 4.02
CA ARG A 149 -16.00 7.70 3.52
C ARG A 149 -17.18 6.90 2.99
N SER A 150 -16.92 5.87 2.19
CA SER A 150 -17.96 5.01 1.60
C SER A 150 -18.73 4.21 2.64
N LEU A 151 -18.11 3.87 3.76
CA LEU A 151 -18.73 3.19 4.90
C LEU A 151 -19.38 4.15 5.91
N GLY A 152 -19.24 5.46 5.73
CA GLY A 152 -19.70 6.46 6.71
C GLY A 152 -18.91 6.40 8.03
N ILE A 153 -17.64 6.01 8.00
CA ILE A 153 -16.75 5.93 9.15
C ILE A 153 -15.93 7.22 9.23
N GLU A 154 -15.99 7.89 10.37
CA GLU A 154 -15.15 9.06 10.65
C GLU A 154 -13.69 8.64 10.80
N PHE A 155 -12.78 9.52 10.38
CA PHE A 155 -11.35 9.30 10.54
C PHE A 155 -10.62 10.62 10.78
N GLU A 156 -9.49 10.51 11.44
CA GLU A 156 -8.53 11.61 11.59
C GLU A 156 -7.19 11.19 10.98
N ARG A 157 -6.36 12.19 10.73
CA ARG A 157 -5.08 12.01 10.04
C ARG A 157 -4.00 12.73 10.81
N VAL A 158 -2.82 12.14 10.89
CA VAL A 158 -1.65 12.77 11.48
C VAL A 158 -0.40 12.37 10.67
N ASP A 159 0.31 13.39 10.14
CA ASP A 159 1.59 13.15 9.49
C ASP A 159 2.66 12.87 10.55
N VAL A 160 3.14 11.63 10.59
CA VAL A 160 4.12 11.15 11.57
C VAL A 160 5.54 11.15 11.02
N PHE A 161 5.73 11.42 9.72
CA PHE A 161 7.03 11.34 9.06
C PHE A 161 7.67 12.68 8.72
N ASP A 162 6.92 13.80 8.78
CA ASP A 162 7.42 15.12 8.41
C ASP A 162 8.36 15.74 9.45
N ALA A 163 8.10 15.53 10.74
CA ALA A 163 8.90 16.11 11.82
C ALA A 163 10.28 15.44 11.96
N LYS A 164 11.31 16.25 12.24
CA LYS A 164 12.68 15.80 12.49
C LYS A 164 13.20 16.39 13.80
N PRO A 165 13.40 15.63 14.91
CA PRO A 165 13.09 14.20 15.04
C PRO A 165 11.58 13.92 15.09
N ARG A 166 11.20 12.68 14.75
CA ARG A 166 9.80 12.26 14.81
C ARG A 166 9.29 12.19 16.24
N ASN A 167 8.00 12.51 16.43
CA ASN A 167 7.29 12.36 17.69
C ASN A 167 6.05 11.47 17.52
N VAL A 168 6.23 10.29 16.93
CA VAL A 168 5.12 9.37 16.64
C VAL A 168 4.30 9.07 17.90
N MET A 169 4.97 8.72 19.00
CA MET A 169 4.30 8.35 20.27
C MET A 169 3.49 9.51 20.86
N GLY A 170 4.03 10.72 20.85
CA GLY A 170 3.32 11.91 21.38
C GLY A 170 2.07 12.21 20.56
N LEU A 171 2.20 12.23 19.24
CA LEU A 171 1.10 12.53 18.32
C LEU A 171 -0.03 11.48 18.40
N VAL A 172 0.32 10.19 18.47
CA VAL A 172 -0.66 9.10 18.55
C VAL A 172 -1.33 9.08 19.92
N ARG A 173 -0.57 9.22 21.02
CA ARG A 173 -1.13 9.26 22.38
C ARG A 173 -2.15 10.38 22.54
N GLU A 174 -1.84 11.57 22.04
CA GLU A 174 -2.76 12.72 22.10
C GLU A 174 -4.12 12.39 21.47
N ARG A 175 -4.11 11.72 20.31
CA ARG A 175 -5.34 11.33 19.62
C ARG A 175 -6.08 10.20 20.36
N LEU A 176 -5.39 9.13 20.71
CA LEU A 176 -6.01 7.97 21.37
C LEU A 176 -6.59 8.31 22.74
N ALA A 177 -6.02 9.28 23.47
CA ALA A 177 -6.52 9.76 24.77
C ALA A 177 -7.94 10.35 24.71
N THR A 178 -8.45 10.73 23.54
CA THR A 178 -9.86 11.17 23.37
C THR A 178 -10.86 10.03 23.60
N GLY A 179 -10.43 8.77 23.46
CA GLY A 179 -11.27 7.58 23.60
C GLY A 179 -12.25 7.34 22.45
N GLU A 180 -12.03 7.97 21.28
CA GLU A 180 -12.92 7.88 20.12
C GLU A 180 -12.44 6.89 19.04
N PHE A 181 -11.16 6.47 19.09
CA PHE A 181 -10.55 5.67 18.05
C PHE A 181 -10.72 4.17 18.28
N ALA A 182 -11.24 3.48 17.26
CA ALA A 182 -11.36 2.02 17.22
C ALA A 182 -10.06 1.36 16.73
N ALA A 183 -9.41 2.02 15.77
CA ALA A 183 -8.17 1.53 15.18
C ALA A 183 -7.27 2.68 14.72
N LEU A 184 -5.98 2.37 14.58
CA LEU A 184 -5.03 3.17 13.80
C LEU A 184 -4.53 2.34 12.61
N LEU A 185 -4.14 3.03 11.52
CA LEU A 185 -3.61 2.40 10.31
C LEU A 185 -2.31 3.06 9.87
N TYR A 186 -1.36 2.24 9.46
CA TYR A 186 -0.12 2.63 8.79
C TYR A 186 0.34 1.54 7.81
N SER A 187 1.27 1.86 6.93
CA SER A 187 1.93 0.93 6.01
C SER A 187 3.44 0.98 6.23
N ASN A 188 4.12 -0.17 6.19
CA ASN A 188 5.55 -0.29 6.45
C ASN A 188 6.25 -1.22 5.43
N PRO A 189 7.00 -0.69 4.44
CA PRO A 189 7.17 0.71 4.02
C PRO A 189 5.87 1.42 3.63
N SER A 190 5.84 2.76 3.77
CA SER A 190 4.64 3.54 3.51
C SER A 190 4.42 3.81 2.01
N ASN A 191 3.17 3.94 1.62
CA ASN A 191 2.76 4.50 0.34
C ASN A 191 2.03 5.83 0.64
N PRO A 192 2.56 6.98 0.20
CA PRO A 192 3.37 7.19 -1.00
C PRO A 192 4.88 7.45 -0.77
N VAL A 193 5.36 7.63 0.45
CA VAL A 193 6.66 8.26 0.72
C VAL A 193 7.81 7.28 1.00
N TRP A 194 7.52 6.00 1.21
CA TRP A 194 8.45 4.90 1.45
C TRP A 194 9.12 4.89 2.83
N ASN A 195 8.72 5.78 3.74
CA ASN A 195 9.21 5.78 5.11
C ASN A 195 8.80 4.50 5.85
N CYS A 196 9.62 4.10 6.80
CA CYS A 196 9.34 3.01 7.72
C CYS A 196 9.30 3.51 9.17
N LEU A 197 8.39 2.93 9.95
CA LEU A 197 8.46 3.02 11.41
C LEU A 197 9.59 2.14 11.92
N THR A 198 10.38 2.66 12.85
CA THR A 198 11.46 1.91 13.50
C THR A 198 10.92 0.85 14.45
N ARG A 199 11.79 -0.06 14.90
CA ARG A 199 11.41 -1.07 15.90
C ARG A 199 10.91 -0.44 17.20
N ASP A 200 11.57 0.61 17.67
CA ASP A 200 11.20 1.33 18.91
C ASP A 200 9.85 2.05 18.74
N GLU A 201 9.59 2.63 17.54
CA GLU A 201 8.29 3.26 17.24
C GLU A 201 7.17 2.22 17.19
N LEU A 202 7.41 1.03 16.61
CA LEU A 202 6.43 -0.06 16.58
C LEU A 202 6.17 -0.64 17.98
N GLU A 203 7.20 -0.79 18.83
CA GLU A 203 7.04 -1.20 20.22
C GLU A 203 6.20 -0.20 21.00
N GLY A 204 6.52 1.08 20.89
CA GLY A 204 5.73 2.15 21.51
C GLY A 204 4.29 2.20 21.02
N LEU A 205 4.04 2.04 19.70
CA LEU A 205 2.69 1.95 19.14
C LEU A 205 1.93 0.73 19.67
N GLY A 206 2.60 -0.43 19.78
CA GLY A 206 2.00 -1.63 20.36
C GLY A 206 1.53 -1.39 21.78
N ALA A 207 2.37 -0.75 22.61
CA ALA A 207 2.02 -0.38 23.98
C ALA A 207 0.82 0.59 24.03
N LEU A 208 0.77 1.59 23.16
CA LEU A 208 -0.37 2.52 23.06
C LEU A 208 -1.65 1.81 22.61
N CYS A 209 -1.56 0.88 21.65
CA CYS A 209 -2.70 0.10 21.21
C CYS A 209 -3.29 -0.76 22.34
N ASP A 210 -2.44 -1.32 23.19
CA ASP A 210 -2.89 -2.08 24.36
C ASP A 210 -3.47 -1.18 25.46
N GLU A 211 -2.83 -0.02 25.74
CA GLU A 211 -3.28 0.93 26.75
C GLU A 211 -4.67 1.49 26.44
N PHE A 212 -4.93 1.84 25.18
CA PHE A 212 -6.19 2.48 24.76
C PHE A 212 -7.20 1.50 24.14
N ASP A 213 -6.92 0.19 24.11
CA ASP A 213 -7.71 -0.84 23.41
C ASP A 213 -8.06 -0.39 21.97
N CYS A 214 -7.06 0.14 21.25
CA CYS A 214 -7.12 0.58 19.86
C CYS A 214 -6.45 -0.48 18.98
N ILE A 215 -7.11 -0.94 17.92
CA ILE A 215 -6.57 -2.01 17.07
C ILE A 215 -5.60 -1.41 16.05
N ALA A 216 -4.35 -1.89 16.03
CA ALA A 216 -3.41 -1.52 14.98
C ALA A 216 -3.71 -2.27 13.68
N MET A 217 -3.86 -1.54 12.57
CA MET A 217 -3.96 -2.07 11.22
C MET A 217 -2.64 -1.85 10.50
N GLU A 218 -1.86 -2.90 10.31
CA GLU A 218 -0.59 -2.82 9.59
C GLU A 218 -0.77 -3.27 8.14
N ASP A 219 -0.64 -2.34 7.19
CA ASP A 219 -0.72 -2.63 5.76
C ASP A 219 0.64 -3.11 5.23
N LEU A 220 0.72 -4.42 4.97
CA LEU A 220 1.89 -5.13 4.49
C LEU A 220 1.90 -5.27 2.95
N ALA A 221 1.37 -4.26 2.23
CA ALA A 221 1.36 -4.29 0.77
C ALA A 221 2.78 -4.37 0.17
N TYR A 222 3.79 -3.85 0.88
CA TYR A 222 5.20 -3.83 0.46
C TYR A 222 6.08 -4.70 1.37
N PHE A 223 5.54 -5.81 1.84
CA PHE A 223 6.20 -6.74 2.76
C PHE A 223 7.64 -7.05 2.33
N GLY A 224 8.61 -6.84 3.23
CA GLY A 224 10.02 -7.15 3.02
C GLY A 224 10.75 -6.28 1.98
N MET A 225 10.09 -5.26 1.42
CA MET A 225 10.69 -4.41 0.38
C MET A 225 11.45 -3.19 0.94
N ASP A 226 11.74 -3.17 2.23
CA ASP A 226 12.77 -2.29 2.80
C ASP A 226 14.14 -2.94 2.55
N PHE A 227 14.80 -2.54 1.48
CA PHE A 227 16.04 -3.17 0.99
C PHE A 227 17.30 -2.78 1.77
N ARG A 228 17.17 -2.04 2.88
CA ARG A 228 18.29 -1.79 3.82
C ARG A 228 18.77 -3.09 4.46
N GLU A 229 17.89 -4.09 4.56
CA GLU A 229 18.20 -5.42 5.07
C GLU A 229 17.85 -6.50 4.04
N ASP A 230 18.34 -7.72 4.23
CA ASP A 230 17.98 -8.87 3.39
C ASP A 230 16.99 -9.78 4.12
N TYR A 231 15.71 -9.66 3.76
CA TYR A 231 14.60 -10.46 4.29
C TYR A 231 14.28 -11.68 3.41
N SER A 232 15.18 -12.07 2.48
CA SER A 232 14.88 -13.08 1.47
C SER A 232 15.02 -14.54 1.94
N VAL A 233 15.60 -14.77 3.12
CA VAL A 233 15.92 -16.12 3.61
C VAL A 233 14.91 -16.56 4.67
N PRO A 234 14.13 -17.63 4.42
CA PRO A 234 13.13 -18.10 5.37
C PRO A 234 13.78 -18.64 6.66
N ASN A 235 13.13 -18.42 7.80
CA ASN A 235 13.56 -18.85 9.13
C ASN A 235 14.92 -18.31 9.60
N GLN A 236 15.39 -17.23 9.02
CA GLN A 236 16.67 -16.61 9.35
C GLN A 236 16.51 -15.10 9.53
N ALA A 237 17.03 -14.55 10.63
CA ALA A 237 17.13 -13.11 10.84
C ALA A 237 18.08 -12.48 9.79
N PRO A 238 17.87 -11.18 9.41
CA PRO A 238 16.88 -10.29 10.01
C PRO A 238 15.44 -10.58 9.53
N PHE A 239 14.46 -10.20 10.36
CA PHE A 239 13.05 -10.24 9.99
C PHE A 239 12.50 -8.82 9.83
N PRO A 240 11.57 -8.57 8.88
CA PRO A 240 10.91 -7.29 8.77
C PRO A 240 10.26 -6.88 10.10
N PRO A 241 10.46 -5.64 10.57
CA PRO A 241 9.80 -5.17 11.77
C PRO A 241 8.28 -5.11 11.55
N SER A 242 7.52 -5.52 12.56
CA SER A 242 6.06 -5.48 12.56
C SER A 242 5.54 -5.25 13.97
N ILE A 243 4.40 -4.57 14.08
CA ILE A 243 3.74 -4.35 15.36
C ILE A 243 3.32 -5.66 16.02
N ARG A 244 3.12 -6.72 15.22
CA ARG A 244 2.74 -8.05 15.72
C ARG A 244 3.81 -8.67 16.65
N HIS A 245 5.04 -8.19 16.61
CA HIS A 245 6.08 -8.59 17.58
C HIS A 245 5.82 -8.03 19.00
N TYR A 246 4.99 -7.00 19.14
CA TYR A 246 4.83 -6.25 20.37
C TYR A 246 3.40 -6.30 20.93
N THR A 247 2.39 -6.59 20.12
CA THR A 247 1.00 -6.69 20.58
C THR A 247 0.18 -7.68 19.75
N ASP A 248 -0.82 -8.30 20.41
CA ASP A 248 -1.89 -9.07 19.77
C ASP A 248 -3.10 -8.20 19.42
N ASN A 249 -3.08 -6.90 19.78
CA ASN A 249 -4.17 -5.96 19.45
C ASN A 249 -3.96 -5.36 18.04
N CYS A 250 -3.79 -6.22 17.04
CA CYS A 250 -3.49 -5.83 15.68
C CYS A 250 -4.19 -6.70 14.64
N VAL A 251 -4.28 -6.18 13.41
CA VAL A 251 -4.68 -6.89 12.20
C VAL A 251 -3.65 -6.61 11.12
N LEU A 252 -3.06 -7.65 10.53
CA LEU A 252 -2.12 -7.51 9.42
C LEU A 252 -2.87 -7.65 8.09
N LEU A 253 -2.68 -6.70 7.19
CA LEU A 253 -3.33 -6.62 5.88
C LEU A 253 -2.32 -7.02 4.81
N PHE A 254 -2.29 -8.29 4.42
CA PHE A 254 -1.31 -8.82 3.49
C PHE A 254 -1.77 -8.75 2.05
N SER A 255 -0.85 -8.48 1.12
CA SER A 255 -1.16 -8.33 -0.30
C SER A 255 -0.27 -9.17 -1.20
N GLY A 256 -0.87 -9.91 -2.13
CA GLY A 256 -0.15 -10.55 -3.24
C GLY A 256 0.23 -9.59 -4.37
N SER A 257 -0.18 -8.32 -4.29
CA SER A 257 -0.09 -7.41 -5.44
C SER A 257 1.33 -6.97 -5.78
N LYS A 258 2.22 -6.72 -4.80
CA LYS A 258 3.52 -6.07 -5.05
C LYS A 258 4.66 -7.09 -5.07
N LEU A 259 5.01 -7.66 -3.93
CA LEU A 259 6.11 -8.62 -3.84
C LEU A 259 5.88 -9.85 -4.76
N PHE A 260 4.66 -10.33 -4.81
CA PHE A 260 4.33 -11.52 -5.63
C PHE A 260 4.04 -11.20 -7.10
N ASN A 261 4.04 -9.91 -7.49
CA ASN A 261 3.70 -9.48 -8.86
C ASN A 261 2.34 -10.02 -9.34
N TYR A 262 1.37 -10.09 -8.42
CA TYR A 262 0.10 -10.79 -8.62
C TYR A 262 -1.11 -9.86 -8.52
N ALA A 263 -0.90 -8.57 -8.82
CA ALA A 263 -1.89 -7.51 -8.65
C ALA A 263 -3.20 -7.76 -9.42
N GLY A 264 -3.13 -8.36 -10.62
CA GLY A 264 -4.29 -8.67 -11.45
C GLY A 264 -5.19 -9.76 -10.86
N GLN A 265 -4.65 -10.68 -10.08
CA GLN A 265 -5.37 -11.81 -9.51
C GLN A 265 -6.13 -11.49 -8.21
N ARG A 266 -5.96 -10.28 -7.69
CA ARG A 266 -6.70 -9.79 -6.51
C ARG A 266 -6.56 -10.71 -5.30
N THR A 267 -5.34 -11.13 -4.97
CA THR A 267 -5.06 -11.97 -3.81
C THR A 267 -4.46 -11.19 -2.65
N GLY A 268 -4.85 -11.55 -1.44
CA GLY A 268 -4.35 -11.04 -0.18
C GLY A 268 -4.92 -11.83 0.98
N ALA A 269 -4.66 -11.39 2.20
CA ALA A 269 -5.20 -12.00 3.40
C ALA A 269 -5.29 -10.98 4.55
N MET A 270 -6.25 -11.21 5.44
CA MET A 270 -6.24 -10.69 6.81
C MET A 270 -5.59 -11.75 7.70
N LEU A 271 -4.62 -11.33 8.52
CA LEU A 271 -4.07 -12.17 9.58
C LEU A 271 -4.45 -11.53 10.91
N VAL A 272 -5.26 -12.25 11.66
CA VAL A 272 -5.94 -11.69 12.83
C VAL A 272 -5.61 -12.54 14.06
N PRO A 273 -4.85 -12.04 15.05
CA PRO A 273 -4.58 -12.79 16.28
C PRO A 273 -5.86 -13.24 16.98
N SER A 274 -5.80 -14.37 17.70
CA SER A 274 -6.95 -14.93 18.43
C SER A 274 -7.58 -13.93 19.40
N ARG A 275 -6.78 -13.04 20.00
CA ARG A 275 -7.30 -11.93 20.85
C ARG A 275 -8.38 -11.10 20.16
N ILE A 276 -8.27 -10.88 18.82
CA ILE A 276 -9.26 -10.13 18.05
C ILE A 276 -10.30 -11.07 17.46
N MET A 277 -9.89 -12.22 16.90
CA MET A 277 -10.80 -13.18 16.26
C MET A 277 -11.89 -13.70 17.22
N ASP A 278 -11.54 -13.86 18.49
CA ASP A 278 -12.42 -14.38 19.52
C ASP A 278 -13.10 -13.26 20.34
N LYS A 279 -12.92 -11.99 19.91
CA LYS A 279 -13.57 -10.85 20.56
C LYS A 279 -15.07 -10.93 20.37
N ASN A 280 -15.83 -10.77 21.47
CA ASN A 280 -17.27 -10.80 21.48
C ASN A 280 -17.84 -9.40 21.78
N SER A 281 -18.80 -8.95 20.99
CA SER A 281 -19.44 -7.66 21.18
C SER A 281 -20.89 -7.68 20.68
N GLU A 282 -21.83 -7.31 21.55
CA GLU A 282 -23.24 -7.16 21.19
C GLU A 282 -23.46 -6.08 20.10
N HIS A 283 -22.53 -5.12 19.98
CA HIS A 283 -22.61 -4.08 18.94
C HIS A 283 -22.40 -4.64 17.53
N LEU A 284 -21.61 -5.71 17.39
CA LEU A 284 -21.46 -6.41 16.10
C LEU A 284 -22.78 -7.03 15.65
N ALA A 285 -23.57 -7.60 16.57
CA ALA A 285 -24.83 -8.27 16.25
C ALA A 285 -25.83 -7.31 15.61
N THR A 286 -25.89 -6.06 16.04
CA THR A 286 -26.78 -5.05 15.48
C THR A 286 -26.59 -4.84 13.97
N ARG A 287 -25.35 -4.96 13.49
CA ARG A 287 -25.03 -4.72 12.08
C ARG A 287 -24.82 -6.00 11.27
N PHE A 288 -24.21 -7.01 11.87
CA PHE A 288 -23.78 -8.22 11.18
C PHE A 288 -24.56 -9.48 11.57
N GLY A 289 -25.47 -9.39 12.55
CA GLY A 289 -26.24 -10.54 13.06
C GLY A 289 -25.43 -11.50 13.94
N HIS A 290 -24.17 -11.17 14.25
CA HIS A 290 -23.25 -12.03 15.00
C HIS A 290 -22.48 -11.20 16.03
N THR A 291 -22.35 -11.72 17.26
CA THR A 291 -21.59 -11.08 18.34
C THR A 291 -20.09 -11.38 18.29
N LEU A 292 -19.71 -12.55 17.77
CA LEU A 292 -18.32 -12.97 17.65
C LEU A 292 -17.66 -12.35 16.42
N PHE A 293 -16.49 -11.73 16.57
CA PHE A 293 -15.76 -11.06 15.48
C PHE A 293 -15.54 -11.98 14.27
N ARG A 294 -15.10 -13.22 14.51
CA ARG A 294 -14.91 -14.24 13.46
C ARG A 294 -16.17 -14.46 12.63
N HIS A 295 -17.32 -14.59 13.27
CA HIS A 295 -18.58 -14.80 12.57
C HIS A 295 -19.05 -13.55 11.84
N ALA A 296 -18.92 -12.38 12.45
CA ALA A 296 -19.21 -11.11 11.79
C ALA A 296 -18.32 -10.90 10.57
N LEU A 297 -17.02 -11.26 10.64
CA LEU A 297 -16.10 -11.22 9.50
C LEU A 297 -16.57 -12.16 8.38
N LEU A 298 -16.76 -13.43 8.66
CA LEU A 298 -17.04 -14.43 7.62
C LEU A 298 -18.46 -14.29 7.05
N PHE A 299 -19.48 -14.24 7.90
CA PHE A 299 -20.88 -14.24 7.47
C PHE A 299 -21.44 -12.82 7.28
N GLY A 300 -20.94 -11.84 8.01
CA GLY A 300 -21.36 -10.44 7.90
C GLY A 300 -20.66 -9.69 6.76
N VAL A 301 -19.36 -9.89 6.57
CA VAL A 301 -18.57 -9.10 5.59
C VAL A 301 -18.15 -9.93 4.38
N ILE A 302 -17.39 -11.02 4.56
CA ILE A 302 -16.85 -11.79 3.41
C ILE A 302 -17.98 -12.36 2.56
N GLN A 303 -18.99 -12.97 3.18
CA GLN A 303 -20.15 -13.53 2.46
C GLN A 303 -20.91 -12.46 1.68
N THR A 304 -21.10 -11.27 2.26
CA THR A 304 -21.91 -10.20 1.65
C THR A 304 -21.17 -9.37 0.60
N THR A 305 -19.84 -9.42 0.57
CA THR A 305 -19.03 -8.68 -0.39
C THR A 305 -18.59 -9.51 -1.59
N THR A 306 -18.07 -10.72 -1.35
CA THR A 306 -17.47 -11.56 -2.42
C THR A 306 -17.90 -13.03 -2.35
N ALA A 307 -18.54 -13.47 -1.27
CA ALA A 307 -18.83 -14.89 -0.98
C ALA A 307 -17.57 -15.79 -1.01
N GLY A 308 -16.42 -15.25 -0.63
CA GLY A 308 -15.11 -15.91 -0.64
C GLY A 308 -14.20 -15.46 -1.78
N LEU A 309 -12.97 -15.94 -1.79
CA LEU A 309 -11.96 -15.62 -2.80
C LEU A 309 -12.01 -16.63 -3.96
N CYS A 310 -11.80 -16.16 -5.20
CA CYS A 310 -11.74 -17.00 -6.40
C CYS A 310 -10.81 -18.21 -6.21
N GLN A 311 -11.29 -19.42 -6.54
CA GLN A 311 -10.57 -20.66 -6.26
C GLN A 311 -9.25 -20.79 -7.02
N SER A 312 -9.19 -20.37 -8.30
CA SER A 312 -7.95 -20.42 -9.07
C SER A 312 -6.91 -19.45 -8.50
N ALA A 313 -7.33 -18.23 -8.14
CA ALA A 313 -6.45 -17.24 -7.53
C ALA A 313 -5.90 -17.71 -6.17
N GLN A 314 -6.70 -18.43 -5.37
CA GLN A 314 -6.22 -19.04 -4.12
C GLN A 314 -5.12 -20.06 -4.38
N ALA A 315 -5.32 -20.98 -5.34
CA ALA A 315 -4.33 -21.98 -5.68
C ALA A 315 -3.03 -21.37 -6.22
N GLY A 316 -3.15 -20.31 -7.04
CA GLY A 316 -1.99 -19.58 -7.53
C GLY A 316 -1.22 -18.90 -6.39
N PHE A 317 -1.91 -18.24 -5.47
CA PHE A 317 -1.28 -17.56 -4.34
C PHE A 317 -0.63 -18.54 -3.38
N GLU A 318 -1.29 -19.67 -3.08
CA GLU A 318 -0.71 -20.76 -2.29
C GLU A 318 0.59 -21.26 -2.91
N ALA A 319 0.58 -21.56 -4.23
CA ALA A 319 1.76 -22.06 -4.93
C ALA A 319 2.91 -21.04 -4.91
N ALA A 320 2.63 -19.74 -4.98
CA ALA A 320 3.64 -18.70 -4.85
C ALA A 320 4.26 -18.67 -3.44
N LEU A 321 3.42 -18.73 -2.38
CA LEU A 321 3.89 -18.81 -1.00
C LEU A 321 4.77 -20.03 -0.75
N ARG A 322 4.34 -21.21 -1.21
CA ARG A 322 5.12 -22.46 -1.10
C ARG A 322 6.44 -22.41 -1.86
N ALA A 323 6.46 -21.79 -3.05
CA ALA A 323 7.68 -21.58 -3.82
C ALA A 323 8.70 -20.71 -3.08
N MET A 324 8.23 -19.67 -2.36
CA MET A 324 9.10 -18.88 -1.48
C MET A 324 9.59 -19.68 -0.26
N LEU A 325 8.69 -20.40 0.40
CA LEU A 325 9.02 -21.23 1.56
C LEU A 325 10.08 -22.29 1.25
N SER A 326 10.02 -22.87 0.04
CA SER A 326 11.00 -23.87 -0.43
C SER A 326 12.27 -23.28 -1.04
N GLY A 327 12.35 -21.94 -1.19
CA GLY A 327 13.46 -21.27 -1.86
C GLY A 327 13.51 -21.45 -3.38
N GLN A 328 12.47 -22.06 -3.99
CA GLN A 328 12.38 -22.20 -5.45
C GLN A 328 12.13 -20.87 -6.16
N TRP A 329 11.58 -19.90 -5.48
CA TRP A 329 11.35 -18.55 -5.97
C TRP A 329 11.67 -17.53 -4.87
N VAL A 330 12.46 -16.52 -5.22
CA VAL A 330 12.95 -15.53 -4.26
C VAL A 330 12.66 -14.11 -4.77
N PRO A 331 11.37 -13.70 -4.79
CA PRO A 331 10.96 -12.43 -5.41
C PRO A 331 11.58 -11.19 -4.75
N LEU A 332 12.00 -11.26 -3.49
CA LEU A 332 12.71 -10.15 -2.82
C LEU A 332 14.05 -9.84 -3.50
N LYS A 333 14.74 -10.84 -4.06
CA LYS A 333 15.96 -10.61 -4.85
C LYS A 333 15.65 -9.94 -6.19
N ASP A 334 14.62 -10.42 -6.87
CA ASP A 334 14.17 -9.82 -8.14
C ASP A 334 13.69 -8.37 -7.92
N ALA A 335 12.97 -8.11 -6.81
CA ALA A 335 12.46 -6.79 -6.45
C ALA A 335 13.54 -5.74 -6.15
N ARG A 336 14.80 -6.14 -5.92
CA ARG A 336 15.93 -5.19 -5.88
C ARG A 336 16.16 -4.45 -7.19
N ALA A 337 15.56 -4.88 -8.29
CA ALA A 337 15.49 -4.08 -9.51
C ALA A 337 14.80 -2.72 -9.28
N TYR A 338 13.83 -2.65 -8.36
CA TYR A 338 13.17 -1.39 -7.99
C TYR A 338 14.11 -0.45 -7.23
N GLU A 339 14.94 -1.00 -6.31
CA GLU A 339 15.99 -0.27 -5.62
C GLU A 339 16.94 0.42 -6.62
N GLN A 340 17.46 -0.33 -7.58
CA GLN A 340 18.38 0.19 -8.59
C GLN A 340 17.75 1.27 -9.47
N ARG A 341 16.49 1.10 -9.86
CA ARG A 341 15.74 2.09 -10.63
C ARG A 341 15.52 3.37 -9.83
N ALA A 342 15.14 3.25 -8.54
CA ALA A 342 14.96 4.40 -7.66
C ALA A 342 16.25 5.19 -7.47
N GLN A 343 17.39 4.52 -7.26
CA GLN A 343 18.71 5.14 -7.14
C GLN A 343 19.05 5.96 -8.39
N LYS A 344 18.91 5.35 -9.58
CA LYS A 344 19.18 6.04 -10.84
C LYS A 344 18.28 7.25 -11.03
N LEU A 345 16.98 7.10 -10.78
CA LEU A 345 16.02 8.18 -10.97
C LEU A 345 16.22 9.32 -9.96
N LYS A 346 16.43 9.02 -8.67
CA LYS A 346 16.77 10.02 -7.64
C LYS A 346 18.00 10.82 -8.03
N ALA A 347 19.07 10.16 -8.49
CA ALA A 347 20.28 10.82 -8.93
C ALA A 347 20.03 11.77 -10.12
N LEU A 348 19.23 11.37 -11.11
CA LEU A 348 18.82 12.22 -12.23
C LEU A 348 18.00 13.42 -11.76
N MET A 349 17.05 13.25 -10.84
CA MET A 349 16.25 14.35 -10.30
C MET A 349 17.09 15.35 -9.53
N LEU A 350 17.95 14.90 -8.60
CA LEU A 350 18.84 15.76 -7.83
C LEU A 350 19.79 16.56 -8.74
N LYS A 351 20.35 15.93 -9.78
CA LYS A 351 21.20 16.61 -10.78
C LYS A 351 20.47 17.77 -11.49
N ASN A 352 19.15 17.66 -11.64
CA ASN A 352 18.32 18.62 -12.37
C ASN A 352 17.52 19.56 -11.44
N GLY A 353 17.95 19.76 -10.20
CA GLY A 353 17.43 20.77 -9.29
C GLY A 353 16.20 20.36 -8.49
N PHE A 354 15.75 19.10 -8.58
CA PHE A 354 14.70 18.56 -7.73
C PHE A 354 15.26 18.24 -6.34
N GLU A 355 14.38 18.17 -5.35
CA GLU A 355 14.69 17.79 -3.98
C GLU A 355 13.89 16.55 -3.58
N LEU A 356 14.46 15.72 -2.68
CA LEU A 356 13.74 14.59 -2.10
C LEU A 356 12.98 15.08 -0.87
N LEU A 357 11.76 14.58 -0.73
CA LEU A 357 10.89 14.85 0.41
C LEU A 357 10.72 13.57 1.22
N TYR A 358 10.54 13.67 2.54
CA TYR A 358 10.42 12.49 3.41
C TYR A 358 11.61 11.52 3.28
N ASP A 359 12.80 12.05 3.14
CA ASP A 359 14.01 11.35 2.70
C ASP A 359 14.76 10.57 3.79
N GLU A 360 14.25 10.59 5.04
CA GLU A 360 14.88 9.90 6.15
C GLU A 360 13.89 9.26 7.14
N ASP A 361 14.36 8.24 7.86
CA ASP A 361 13.72 7.61 9.00
C ASP A 361 14.55 7.88 10.25
N ASN A 362 14.22 8.94 11.03
CA ASN A 362 14.94 9.36 12.24
C ASN A 362 16.46 9.47 12.05
N GLY A 363 16.89 10.22 11.01
CA GLY A 363 18.29 10.48 10.70
C GLY A 363 18.98 9.38 9.87
N THR A 364 18.25 8.31 9.51
CA THR A 364 18.73 7.29 8.57
C THR A 364 18.05 7.52 7.21
N PRO A 365 18.77 7.56 6.08
CA PRO A 365 18.14 7.66 4.77
C PRO A 365 17.08 6.58 4.55
N ILE A 366 15.96 6.92 3.91
CA ILE A 366 14.98 5.91 3.52
C ILE A 366 15.60 4.90 2.55
N ALA A 367 15.07 3.69 2.55
CA ALA A 367 15.43 2.70 1.53
C ALA A 367 15.11 3.22 0.13
N ASP A 368 15.92 2.87 -0.84
CA ASP A 368 15.50 2.93 -2.24
C ASP A 368 14.56 1.76 -2.52
N GLY A 369 13.44 2.02 -3.20
CA GLY A 369 12.43 0.98 -3.39
C GLY A 369 11.39 1.34 -4.43
N PHE A 370 10.15 0.93 -4.20
CA PHE A 370 9.08 1.03 -5.18
C PHE A 370 8.60 2.47 -5.40
N TYR A 371 8.67 3.32 -4.34
CA TYR A 371 8.30 4.73 -4.35
C TYR A 371 9.37 5.62 -3.73
N PHE A 372 9.29 6.90 -4.04
CA PHE A 372 9.87 7.99 -3.26
C PHE A 372 9.09 9.28 -3.52
N ALA A 373 9.23 10.26 -2.62
CA ALA A 373 8.63 11.57 -2.74
C ALA A 373 9.67 12.61 -3.15
N PHE A 374 9.24 13.57 -3.98
CA PHE A 374 10.10 14.63 -4.47
C PHE A 374 9.34 15.94 -4.67
N GLY A 375 10.06 17.05 -4.68
CA GLY A 375 9.60 18.40 -4.95
C GLY A 375 10.55 19.15 -5.86
N HIS A 376 10.24 20.44 -6.11
CA HIS A 376 11.13 21.34 -6.83
C HIS A 376 11.00 22.76 -6.27
N PRO A 377 12.12 23.46 -5.98
CA PRO A 377 12.10 24.78 -5.33
C PRO A 377 11.29 25.86 -6.07
N ALA A 378 11.21 25.77 -7.41
CA ALA A 378 10.39 26.68 -8.21
C ALA A 378 8.88 26.49 -8.00
N TYR A 379 8.45 25.41 -7.31
CA TYR A 379 7.05 25.06 -7.05
C TYR A 379 6.84 24.76 -5.56
N PRO A 380 7.00 25.75 -4.67
CA PRO A 380 6.98 25.52 -3.22
C PRO A 380 5.58 25.22 -2.67
N GLU A 381 4.52 25.46 -3.43
CA GLU A 381 3.16 25.23 -3.00
C GLU A 381 2.41 24.22 -3.88
N ARG A 382 2.32 24.47 -5.18
CA ARG A 382 1.54 23.70 -6.16
C ARG A 382 2.09 23.87 -7.56
N GLY A 383 1.52 23.10 -8.51
CA GLY A 383 1.77 23.27 -9.95
C GLY A 383 2.88 22.40 -10.51
N LEU A 384 3.69 21.72 -9.68
CA LEU A 384 4.76 20.86 -10.18
C LEU A 384 4.22 19.71 -11.04
N ALA A 385 3.10 19.08 -10.64
CA ALA A 385 2.49 18.00 -11.41
C ALA A 385 2.12 18.45 -12.82
N GLU A 386 1.49 19.62 -12.95
CA GLU A 386 1.09 20.17 -14.26
C GLU A 386 2.30 20.61 -15.09
N ALA A 387 3.29 21.25 -14.46
CA ALA A 387 4.51 21.65 -15.13
C ALA A 387 5.27 20.47 -15.76
N LEU A 388 5.31 19.33 -15.07
CA LEU A 388 5.93 18.10 -15.59
C LEU A 388 5.19 17.52 -16.79
N LEU A 389 3.85 17.67 -16.88
CA LEU A 389 3.09 17.18 -18.03
C LEU A 389 3.57 17.81 -19.35
N HIS A 390 3.99 19.07 -19.32
CA HIS A 390 4.50 19.76 -20.52
C HIS A 390 5.79 19.13 -21.08
N PHE A 391 6.49 18.36 -20.24
CA PHE A 391 7.71 17.63 -20.61
C PHE A 391 7.44 16.12 -20.75
N GLY A 392 6.16 15.70 -20.77
CA GLY A 392 5.77 14.29 -20.92
C GLY A 392 6.16 13.43 -19.69
N ILE A 393 6.19 14.00 -18.51
CA ILE A 393 6.47 13.32 -17.26
C ILE A 393 5.20 13.36 -16.40
N SER A 394 4.82 12.22 -15.81
CA SER A 394 3.69 12.16 -14.88
C SER A 394 4.10 11.58 -13.53
N ALA A 395 3.53 12.13 -12.43
CA ALA A 395 3.73 11.66 -11.07
C ALA A 395 2.48 11.94 -10.23
N THR A 396 2.30 11.27 -9.10
CA THR A 396 1.12 11.41 -8.27
C THR A 396 1.31 12.51 -7.22
N PRO A 397 0.40 13.51 -7.13
CA PRO A 397 0.43 14.50 -6.04
C PRO A 397 0.29 13.87 -4.67
N LEU A 398 0.98 14.44 -3.66
CA LEU A 398 0.90 13.98 -2.27
C LEU A 398 -0.32 14.52 -1.52
N THR A 399 -1.08 15.43 -2.09
CA THR A 399 -2.18 16.17 -1.44
C THR A 399 -3.19 15.26 -0.75
N ASP A 400 -3.62 14.19 -1.44
CA ASP A 400 -4.63 13.26 -0.91
C ASP A 400 -4.06 12.24 0.09
N SER A 401 -2.72 12.14 0.20
CA SER A 401 -2.07 11.17 1.09
C SER A 401 -1.99 11.61 2.55
N GLY A 402 -2.32 12.87 2.86
CA GLY A 402 -2.18 13.45 4.20
C GLY A 402 -0.81 14.03 4.51
N ALA A 403 0.07 14.07 3.53
CA ALA A 403 1.36 14.70 3.67
C ALA A 403 1.22 16.18 4.05
N ASN A 404 2.02 16.64 5.02
CA ASN A 404 2.14 18.08 5.31
C ASN A 404 2.81 18.81 4.14
N GLN A 405 3.76 18.14 3.46
CA GLN A 405 4.46 18.64 2.26
C GLN A 405 3.60 18.45 1.00
N LYS A 406 2.55 19.25 0.89
CA LYS A 406 1.51 19.14 -0.15
C LYS A 406 1.99 19.49 -1.56
N GLN A 407 3.10 20.23 -1.67
CA GLN A 407 3.76 20.55 -2.95
C GLN A 407 4.43 19.34 -3.59
N GLY A 408 4.66 18.27 -2.83
CA GLY A 408 5.37 17.09 -3.27
C GLY A 408 4.60 16.18 -4.18
N LEU A 409 5.35 15.40 -4.92
CA LEU A 409 4.86 14.34 -5.80
C LEU A 409 5.49 12.99 -5.42
N ARG A 410 4.74 11.90 -5.67
CA ARG A 410 5.25 10.52 -5.58
C ARG A 410 5.71 10.05 -6.94
N ALA A 411 6.94 9.55 -7.04
CA ALA A 411 7.43 8.75 -8.14
C ALA A 411 7.25 7.25 -7.84
N CYS A 412 6.79 6.48 -8.85
CA CYS A 412 6.80 5.02 -8.84
C CYS A 412 7.76 4.52 -9.91
N VAL A 413 8.65 3.58 -9.54
CA VAL A 413 9.63 2.98 -10.46
C VAL A 413 9.22 1.56 -10.94
N GLY A 414 8.02 1.11 -10.56
CA GLY A 414 7.59 -0.27 -10.77
C GLY A 414 7.63 -0.72 -12.23
N LEU A 415 7.12 0.08 -13.15
CA LEU A 415 7.09 -0.21 -14.59
C LEU A 415 8.28 0.38 -15.36
N MET A 416 9.12 1.18 -14.72
CA MET A 416 10.20 1.92 -15.38
C MET A 416 11.24 0.97 -16.00
N THR A 417 11.55 1.20 -17.27
CA THR A 417 12.59 0.48 -18.03
C THR A 417 13.88 1.29 -18.13
N GLU A 418 14.96 0.70 -18.64
CA GLU A 418 16.19 1.45 -18.94
C GLU A 418 15.97 2.50 -20.05
N GLN A 419 15.04 2.25 -20.97
CA GLN A 419 14.64 3.22 -21.98
C GLN A 419 13.94 4.42 -21.32
N ASP A 420 13.00 4.20 -20.39
CA ASP A 420 12.34 5.28 -19.65
C ASP A 420 13.34 6.10 -18.83
N LEU A 421 14.34 5.46 -18.21
CA LEU A 421 15.43 6.15 -17.49
C LEU A 421 16.29 7.01 -18.41
N SER A 422 16.55 6.57 -19.64
CA SER A 422 17.27 7.37 -20.64
C SER A 422 16.43 8.55 -21.13
N GLU A 423 15.13 8.31 -21.36
CA GLU A 423 14.21 9.32 -21.86
C GLU A 423 13.94 10.41 -20.81
N ILE A 424 13.70 10.02 -19.56
CA ILE A 424 13.45 11.00 -18.48
C ILE A 424 14.68 11.88 -18.21
N ALA A 425 15.90 11.36 -18.39
CA ALA A 425 17.12 12.18 -18.21
C ALA A 425 17.10 13.42 -19.11
N GLY A 426 16.81 13.25 -20.41
CA GLY A 426 16.69 14.37 -21.35
C GLY A 426 15.53 15.31 -21.04
N ARG A 427 14.38 14.75 -20.58
CA ARG A 427 13.20 15.56 -20.22
C ARG A 427 13.43 16.40 -18.95
N LEU A 428 14.13 15.86 -17.95
CA LEU A 428 14.51 16.60 -16.75
C LEU A 428 15.53 17.70 -17.04
N GLU A 429 16.48 17.48 -17.96
CA GLU A 429 17.40 18.53 -18.42
C GLU A 429 16.66 19.68 -19.14
N GLN A 430 15.64 19.34 -19.96
CA GLN A 430 14.79 20.37 -20.60
C GLN A 430 13.94 21.11 -19.57
N PHE A 431 13.40 20.43 -18.57
CA PHE A 431 12.66 21.03 -17.47
C PHE A 431 13.55 21.99 -16.66
N ALA A 432 14.75 21.56 -16.26
CA ALA A 432 15.70 22.38 -15.52
C ALA A 432 16.09 23.65 -16.31
N ALA A 433 16.33 23.51 -17.63
CA ALA A 433 16.65 24.65 -18.48
C ALA A 433 15.50 25.67 -18.66
N ALA A 434 14.25 25.26 -18.39
CA ALA A 434 13.10 26.13 -18.46
C ALA A 434 12.72 26.79 -17.12
N HIS A 435 13.18 26.23 -15.99
CA HIS A 435 12.77 26.64 -14.64
C HIS A 435 13.94 26.90 -13.68
N GLY A 436 15.20 26.75 -14.13
CA GLY A 436 16.42 26.98 -13.37
C GLY A 436 16.98 28.39 -13.46
#